data_591a70f88bbd2843db0345685bb3d627
#
_entry.id   591a70f88bbd2843db0345685bb3d627
#
_cell.length_a   1.000
_cell.length_b   1.000
_cell.length_c   1.000
_cell.angle_alpha   90.00
_cell.angle_beta   90.00
_cell.angle_gamma   90.00
#
_symmetry.space_group_name_H-M   'P 1'
#
loop_
_entity.id
_entity.type
_entity.pdbx_description
1 polymer ?
#
loop_
_entity_poly.entity_id
_entity_poly.type
_entity_poly.pdbx_seq_one_letter_code
_entity_poly.pdbx_strand_id
1 'polypeptide(L)'
;MARGATGNVTDLLCVDRDSPRVGCWRLVLDDASHANALSPDLIASVADALCEAMAHDARAIVLDGSGNRFCAGFDLHDVEDIGESELRERFEAVETLLETIRRAPLLTIAVVRGAALGAGADLACACDYRLGTSRARFAFPGSRFGVVLGTRHLASIIGRQAALEILIEGKTLDADAALACGVLSEIHDPQSVAARIDDILARSESLDVETLRAMLRLLRDAPSERDRMELLASVSRAGFAERVRNHARRVRDERERRRAEQA
;
A
#
# COMPACT_ATOMS: atom_id res chain seq x y z
N MET A 1 -7.57 26.57 14.98
CA MET A 1 -6.75 26.86 16.18
C MET A 1 -6.22 25.54 16.74
N ALA A 2 -4.94 25.56 17.13
CA ALA A 2 -4.16 24.54 17.83
C ALA A 2 -3.99 23.18 17.12
N ARG A 3 -2.87 23.06 16.41
CA ARG A 3 -2.17 21.80 16.14
C ARG A 3 -1.58 21.31 17.46
N GLY A 4 -2.20 20.32 18.08
CA GLY A 4 -1.59 19.53 19.15
C GLY A 4 -0.90 18.34 18.51
N ALA A 5 0.31 18.52 17.99
CA ALA A 5 1.08 17.43 17.44
C ALA A 5 2.12 17.00 18.47
N THR A 6 1.92 15.83 19.06
CA THR A 6 3.00 15.04 19.68
C THR A 6 3.15 13.75 18.89
N GLY A 7 3.70 13.87 17.68
CA GLY A 7 4.05 12.73 16.85
C GLY A 7 5.45 12.94 16.30
N ASN A 8 6.27 11.88 16.24
CA ASN A 8 7.46 11.86 15.40
C ASN A 8 6.99 12.03 13.96
N VAL A 9 7.04 13.25 13.47
CA VAL A 9 6.73 13.60 12.08
C VAL A 9 8.06 13.55 11.35
N THR A 10 8.26 12.52 10.54
CA THR A 10 9.15 12.71 9.38
C THR A 10 8.35 13.56 8.40
N ASP A 11 9.00 14.40 7.59
CA ASP A 11 8.31 15.24 6.60
C ASP A 11 7.47 14.44 5.58
N LEU A 12 7.55 13.09 5.61
CA LEU A 12 6.93 12.16 4.65
C LEU A 12 5.79 11.33 5.22
N LEU A 13 5.63 11.26 6.55
CA LEU A 13 4.58 10.47 7.22
C LEU A 13 3.99 11.25 8.39
N CYS A 14 2.69 11.48 8.36
CA CYS A 14 1.96 12.01 9.51
C CYS A 14 1.37 10.85 10.32
N VAL A 15 1.73 10.79 11.62
CA VAL A 15 1.23 9.78 12.55
C VAL A 15 0.30 10.44 13.56
N ASP A 16 -0.97 10.08 13.52
CA ASP A 16 -1.97 10.48 14.51
C ASP A 16 -2.24 9.30 15.46
N ARG A 17 -1.88 9.48 16.73
CA ARG A 17 -2.07 8.52 17.82
C ARG A 17 -3.29 8.85 18.68
N ASP A 18 -3.83 10.05 18.52
CA ASP A 18 -4.94 10.61 19.30
C ASP A 18 -6.29 10.41 18.60
N SER A 19 -6.43 9.33 17.81
CA SER A 19 -7.70 8.93 17.24
C SER A 19 -8.77 8.87 18.35
N PRO A 20 -10.01 9.32 18.11
CA PRO A 20 -11.09 9.24 19.11
C PRO A 20 -11.36 7.80 19.61
N ARG A 21 -10.82 6.79 18.93
CA ARG A 21 -10.84 5.39 19.32
C ARG A 21 -9.53 4.96 19.97
N VAL A 22 -9.62 4.46 21.17
CA VAL A 22 -8.47 3.97 21.94
C VAL A 22 -7.75 2.85 21.16
N GLY A 23 -6.44 3.01 21.02
CA GLY A 23 -5.60 2.02 20.33
C GLY A 23 -5.71 2.01 18.81
N CYS A 24 -6.30 3.03 18.18
CA CYS A 24 -6.26 3.21 16.72
C CYS A 24 -5.24 4.28 16.34
N TRP A 25 -4.28 3.92 15.51
CA TRP A 25 -3.29 4.84 14.94
C TRP A 25 -3.63 5.14 13.48
N ARG A 26 -3.49 6.39 13.07
CA ARG A 26 -3.63 6.78 11.68
C ARG A 26 -2.29 7.18 11.12
N LEU A 27 -1.88 6.52 10.05
CA LEU A 27 -0.66 6.76 9.28
C LEU A 27 -1.05 7.37 7.94
N VAL A 28 -0.67 8.62 7.72
CA VAL A 28 -0.95 9.31 6.45
C VAL A 28 0.36 9.49 5.71
N LEU A 29 0.50 8.82 4.57
CA LEU A 29 1.60 9.03 3.63
C LEU A 29 1.52 10.47 3.13
N ASP A 30 2.52 11.30 3.37
CA ASP A 30 2.47 12.74 3.12
C ASP A 30 3.67 13.24 2.30
N ASP A 31 3.90 12.59 1.17
CA ASP A 31 4.83 13.04 0.14
C ASP A 31 4.08 13.38 -1.15
N ALA A 32 3.32 14.48 -1.11
CA ALA A 32 2.51 14.92 -2.26
C ALA A 32 3.37 15.22 -3.51
N SER A 33 4.63 15.63 -3.33
CA SER A 33 5.58 15.96 -4.42
C SER A 33 5.92 14.73 -5.26
N HIS A 34 6.09 13.56 -4.63
CA HIS A 34 6.34 12.28 -5.28
C HIS A 34 5.08 11.39 -5.33
N ALA A 35 3.89 11.99 -5.05
CA ALA A 35 2.62 11.26 -5.08
C ALA A 35 2.58 10.08 -4.09
N ASN A 36 3.20 10.24 -2.92
CA ASN A 36 3.33 9.23 -1.88
C ASN A 36 4.04 7.96 -2.39
N ALA A 37 5.05 8.10 -3.27
CA ALA A 37 5.85 6.98 -3.73
C ALA A 37 6.66 6.39 -2.57
N LEU A 38 6.83 5.08 -2.59
CA LEU A 38 7.58 4.33 -1.59
C LEU A 38 9.09 4.53 -1.78
N SER A 39 9.58 5.69 -1.35
CA SER A 39 11.00 5.96 -1.18
C SER A 39 11.57 5.17 0.00
N PRO A 40 12.89 4.95 0.07
CA PRO A 40 13.51 4.30 1.23
C PRO A 40 13.12 4.93 2.56
N ASP A 41 13.09 6.27 2.62
CA ASP A 41 12.76 7.02 3.84
C ASP A 41 11.28 6.86 4.23
N LEU A 42 10.35 6.87 3.25
CA LEU A 42 8.94 6.64 3.53
C LEU A 42 8.70 5.20 3.98
N ILE A 43 9.34 4.20 3.35
CA ILE A 43 9.28 2.80 3.77
C ILE A 43 9.75 2.65 5.21
N ALA A 44 10.91 3.22 5.57
CA ALA A 44 11.44 3.18 6.92
C ALA A 44 10.48 3.85 7.91
N SER A 45 9.96 5.03 7.59
CA SER A 45 9.02 5.76 8.45
C SER A 45 7.73 4.97 8.72
N VAL A 46 7.17 4.31 7.70
CA VAL A 46 5.97 3.48 7.87
C VAL A 46 6.30 2.22 8.70
N ALA A 47 7.44 1.58 8.44
CA ALA A 47 7.86 0.40 9.19
C ALA A 47 8.09 0.72 10.68
N ASP A 48 8.75 1.83 10.99
CA ASP A 48 8.99 2.29 12.36
C ASP A 48 7.67 2.60 13.07
N ALA A 49 6.74 3.30 12.41
CA ALA A 49 5.43 3.59 12.97
C ALA A 49 4.59 2.32 13.23
N LEU A 50 4.68 1.32 12.35
CA LEU A 50 4.07 0.00 12.54
C LEU A 50 4.67 -0.71 13.76
N CYS A 51 6.00 -0.75 13.87
CA CYS A 51 6.69 -1.36 15.01
C CYS A 51 6.31 -0.66 16.31
N GLU A 52 6.28 0.67 16.32
CA GLU A 52 5.88 1.46 17.47
C GLU A 52 4.41 1.18 17.88
N ALA A 53 3.48 1.14 16.91
CA ALA A 53 2.09 0.82 17.17
C ALA A 53 1.92 -0.59 17.79
N MET A 54 2.66 -1.57 17.27
CA MET A 54 2.65 -2.94 17.84
C MET A 54 3.23 -2.97 19.26
N ALA A 55 4.30 -2.22 19.53
CA ALA A 55 4.91 -2.11 20.86
C ALA A 55 4.00 -1.43 21.89
N HIS A 56 3.08 -0.57 21.44
CA HIS A 56 2.06 0.09 22.28
C HIS A 56 0.71 -0.62 22.28
N ASP A 57 0.67 -1.90 21.88
CA ASP A 57 -0.55 -2.71 21.86
C ASP A 57 -1.71 -2.06 21.08
N ALA A 58 -1.40 -1.33 20.01
CA ALA A 58 -2.43 -0.79 19.15
C ALA A 58 -3.37 -1.90 18.64
N ARG A 59 -4.66 -1.60 18.57
CA ARG A 59 -5.68 -2.54 18.06
C ARG A 59 -5.84 -2.45 16.56
N ALA A 60 -5.60 -1.26 16.01
CA ALA A 60 -5.79 -1.00 14.59
C ALA A 60 -4.84 0.08 14.06
N ILE A 61 -4.57 -0.03 12.76
CA ILE A 61 -3.92 1.03 11.97
C ILE A 61 -4.82 1.37 10.79
N VAL A 62 -4.97 2.67 10.56
CA VAL A 62 -5.56 3.24 9.36
C VAL A 62 -4.45 3.84 8.51
N LEU A 63 -4.23 3.31 7.32
CA LEU A 63 -3.26 3.80 6.34
C LEU A 63 -3.99 4.61 5.27
N ASP A 64 -3.63 5.88 5.11
CA ASP A 64 -4.24 6.82 4.17
C ASP A 64 -3.14 7.53 3.37
N GLY A 65 -3.47 8.16 2.26
CA GLY A 65 -2.56 9.01 1.49
C GLY A 65 -3.04 10.46 1.48
N SER A 66 -2.10 11.40 1.63
CA SER A 66 -2.40 12.82 1.48
C SER A 66 -2.74 13.19 0.02
N GLY A 67 -3.47 14.27 -0.15
CA GLY A 67 -3.82 14.79 -1.47
C GLY A 67 -4.80 13.89 -2.24
N ASN A 68 -4.53 13.70 -3.54
CA ASN A 68 -5.44 13.02 -4.48
C ASN A 68 -5.03 11.57 -4.78
N ARG A 69 -4.06 11.02 -4.07
CA ARG A 69 -3.51 9.69 -4.33
C ARG A 69 -3.32 8.95 -3.02
N PHE A 70 -3.47 7.63 -3.08
CA PHE A 70 -3.05 6.79 -1.98
C PHE A 70 -1.53 6.63 -2.01
N CYS A 71 -1.01 5.97 -3.05
CA CYS A 71 0.42 5.73 -3.21
C CYS A 71 0.74 5.42 -4.68
N ALA A 72 1.77 6.08 -5.23
CA ALA A 72 2.21 5.87 -6.61
C ALA A 72 3.05 4.61 -6.82
N GLY A 73 3.34 3.87 -5.75
CA GLY A 73 4.13 2.65 -5.79
C GLY A 73 5.62 2.87 -5.56
N PHE A 74 6.45 2.00 -6.12
CA PHE A 74 7.89 2.09 -6.02
C PHE A 74 8.39 3.45 -6.51
N ASP A 75 9.31 4.07 -5.75
CA ASP A 75 9.88 5.35 -6.16
C ASP A 75 10.82 5.17 -7.35
N LEU A 76 10.47 5.85 -8.44
CA LEU A 76 11.18 5.80 -9.72
C LEU A 76 12.05 7.05 -9.96
N HIS A 77 12.16 7.96 -8.98
CA HIS A 77 12.76 9.27 -9.17
C HIS A 77 14.25 9.17 -9.54
N ASP A 78 14.99 8.37 -8.82
CA ASP A 78 16.46 8.26 -8.91
C ASP A 78 16.95 6.92 -9.47
N VAL A 79 16.09 6.12 -10.08
CA VAL A 79 16.44 4.77 -10.60
C VAL A 79 17.49 4.78 -11.72
N GLU A 80 17.71 5.94 -12.34
CA GLU A 80 18.78 6.11 -13.34
C GLU A 80 20.15 6.21 -12.68
N ASP A 81 20.22 6.72 -11.45
CA ASP A 81 21.44 7.08 -10.75
C ASP A 81 21.93 5.98 -9.81
N ILE A 82 21.06 5.04 -9.42
CA ILE A 82 21.40 3.96 -8.48
C ILE A 82 21.88 2.68 -9.18
N GLY A 83 22.69 1.92 -8.44
CA GLY A 83 23.20 0.61 -8.90
C GLY A 83 22.14 -0.49 -8.84
N GLU A 84 22.41 -1.60 -9.56
CA GLU A 84 21.49 -2.74 -9.58
C GLU A 84 21.33 -3.40 -8.19
N SER A 85 22.37 -3.41 -7.35
CA SER A 85 22.29 -3.93 -5.98
C SER A 85 21.32 -3.13 -5.13
N GLU A 86 21.48 -1.81 -5.15
CA GLU A 86 20.60 -0.92 -4.40
C GLU A 86 19.15 -0.99 -4.88
N LEU A 87 18.95 -1.09 -6.19
CA LEU A 87 17.61 -1.26 -6.75
C LEU A 87 16.93 -2.54 -6.24
N ARG A 88 17.67 -3.65 -6.14
CA ARG A 88 17.17 -4.91 -5.57
C ARG A 88 16.82 -4.75 -4.08
N GLU A 89 17.73 -4.15 -3.29
CA GLU A 89 17.53 -3.89 -1.86
C GLU A 89 16.27 -3.07 -1.60
N ARG A 90 15.99 -2.06 -2.44
CA ARG A 90 14.77 -1.27 -2.36
C ARG A 90 13.50 -2.08 -2.64
N PHE A 91 13.52 -3.02 -3.60
CA PHE A 91 12.38 -3.93 -3.83
C PHE A 91 12.18 -4.91 -2.68
N GLU A 92 13.28 -5.40 -2.09
CA GLU A 92 13.21 -6.24 -0.89
C GLU A 92 12.65 -5.48 0.32
N ALA A 93 13.00 -4.20 0.49
CA ALA A 93 12.44 -3.36 1.53
C ALA A 93 10.93 -3.17 1.37
N VAL A 94 10.44 -3.00 0.14
CA VAL A 94 8.99 -2.96 -0.13
C VAL A 94 8.32 -4.28 0.27
N GLU A 95 8.84 -5.43 -0.15
CA GLU A 95 8.24 -6.74 0.24
C GLU A 95 8.24 -6.93 1.75
N THR A 96 9.34 -6.54 2.41
CA THR A 96 9.45 -6.60 3.88
C THR A 96 8.38 -5.75 4.56
N LEU A 97 8.10 -4.55 4.04
CA LEU A 97 7.03 -3.69 4.54
C LEU A 97 5.65 -4.36 4.36
N LEU A 98 5.38 -4.89 3.16
CA LEU A 98 4.11 -5.60 2.88
C LEU A 98 3.93 -6.82 3.80
N GLU A 99 4.98 -7.59 4.02
CA GLU A 99 4.96 -8.73 4.96
C GLU A 99 4.70 -8.26 6.39
N THR A 100 5.32 -7.17 6.83
CA THR A 100 5.14 -6.62 8.16
C THR A 100 3.68 -6.24 8.40
N ILE A 101 3.02 -5.58 7.43
CA ILE A 101 1.59 -5.25 7.51
C ILE A 101 0.74 -6.51 7.58
N ARG A 102 1.01 -7.49 6.71
CA ARG A 102 0.26 -8.76 6.69
C ARG A 102 0.40 -9.60 7.96
N ARG A 103 1.52 -9.46 8.67
CA ARG A 103 1.80 -10.19 9.93
C ARG A 103 1.42 -9.40 11.17
N ALA A 104 1.12 -8.11 11.05
CA ALA A 104 0.86 -7.26 12.19
C ALA A 104 -0.31 -7.82 13.04
N PRO A 105 -0.17 -7.98 14.36
CA PRO A 105 -1.21 -8.54 15.23
C PRO A 105 -2.30 -7.52 15.57
N LEU A 106 -2.69 -6.71 14.59
CA LEU A 106 -3.65 -5.62 14.70
C LEU A 106 -4.45 -5.49 13.40
N LEU A 107 -5.64 -4.90 13.49
CA LEU A 107 -6.48 -4.67 12.32
C LEU A 107 -5.88 -3.57 11.43
N THR A 108 -5.85 -3.80 10.12
CA THR A 108 -5.30 -2.86 9.16
C THR A 108 -6.37 -2.38 8.17
N ILE A 109 -6.48 -1.07 7.97
CA ILE A 109 -7.47 -0.45 7.10
C ILE A 109 -6.75 0.50 6.14
N ALA A 110 -6.82 0.25 4.84
CA ALA A 110 -6.37 1.18 3.82
C ALA A 110 -7.52 2.08 3.37
N VAL A 111 -7.26 3.39 3.25
CA VAL A 111 -8.21 4.38 2.73
C VAL A 111 -7.74 4.88 1.37
N VAL A 112 -8.34 4.38 0.30
CA VAL A 112 -7.91 4.64 -1.08
C VAL A 112 -8.80 5.71 -1.71
N ARG A 113 -8.40 6.97 -1.56
CA ARG A 113 -9.17 8.13 -2.09
C ARG A 113 -8.86 8.44 -3.56
N GLY A 114 -7.83 7.85 -4.12
CA GLY A 114 -7.37 8.08 -5.48
C GLY A 114 -6.53 6.92 -5.98
N ALA A 115 -5.44 7.20 -6.69
CA ALA A 115 -4.63 6.16 -7.31
C ALA A 115 -3.76 5.39 -6.29
N ALA A 116 -3.81 4.07 -6.36
CA ALA A 116 -2.93 3.10 -5.73
C ALA A 116 -2.27 2.28 -6.86
N LEU A 117 -0.98 2.48 -7.13
CA LEU A 117 -0.31 1.94 -8.32
C LEU A 117 0.90 1.07 -7.94
N GLY A 118 1.08 -0.07 -8.61
CA GLY A 118 2.20 -0.98 -8.37
C GLY A 118 2.30 -1.39 -6.91
N ALA A 119 3.46 -1.20 -6.31
CA ALA A 119 3.68 -1.45 -4.88
C ALA A 119 2.72 -0.69 -3.96
N GLY A 120 2.13 0.44 -4.41
CA GLY A 120 1.07 1.15 -3.69
C GLY A 120 -0.28 0.41 -3.72
N ALA A 121 -0.57 -0.30 -4.81
CA ALA A 121 -1.72 -1.20 -4.86
C ALA A 121 -1.48 -2.45 -3.98
N ASP A 122 -0.26 -2.99 -4.00
CA ASP A 122 0.13 -4.10 -3.13
C ASP A 122 0.06 -3.69 -1.65
N LEU A 123 0.45 -2.44 -1.32
CA LEU A 123 0.34 -1.87 0.02
C LEU A 123 -1.12 -1.80 0.51
N ALA A 124 -2.03 -1.32 -0.33
CA ALA A 124 -3.45 -1.32 0.00
C ALA A 124 -3.97 -2.76 0.16
N CYS A 125 -3.60 -3.67 -0.74
CA CYS A 125 -3.97 -5.08 -0.67
C CYS A 125 -3.41 -5.79 0.57
N ALA A 126 -2.28 -5.34 1.14
CA ALA A 126 -1.74 -5.91 2.37
C ALA A 126 -2.62 -5.63 3.60
N CYS A 127 -3.58 -4.69 3.51
CA CYS A 127 -4.50 -4.36 4.59
C CYS A 127 -5.76 -5.24 4.57
N ASP A 128 -6.38 -5.45 5.77
CA ASP A 128 -7.60 -6.27 5.92
C ASP A 128 -8.82 -5.61 5.28
N TYR A 129 -9.01 -4.31 5.50
CA TYR A 129 -10.04 -3.53 4.84
C TYR A 129 -9.43 -2.55 3.84
N ARG A 130 -10.07 -2.40 2.72
CA ARG A 130 -9.72 -1.46 1.65
C ARG A 130 -10.94 -0.62 1.32
N LEU A 131 -11.04 0.54 1.99
CA LEU A 131 -12.13 1.48 1.81
C LEU A 131 -11.77 2.45 0.71
N GLY A 132 -12.54 2.47 -0.37
CA GLY A 132 -12.32 3.35 -1.51
C GLY A 132 -13.32 4.50 -1.58
N THR A 133 -12.99 5.49 -2.40
CA THR A 133 -13.97 6.45 -2.93
C THR A 133 -14.20 6.17 -4.42
N SER A 134 -15.19 6.81 -5.05
CA SER A 134 -15.43 6.70 -6.50
C SER A 134 -14.22 7.08 -7.36
N ARG A 135 -13.22 7.77 -6.77
CA ARG A 135 -11.97 8.15 -7.44
C ARG A 135 -10.86 7.12 -7.32
N ALA A 136 -11.07 6.04 -6.56
CA ALA A 136 -10.05 4.99 -6.39
C ALA A 136 -9.69 4.36 -7.74
N ARG A 137 -8.40 4.09 -7.93
CA ARG A 137 -7.84 3.44 -9.12
C ARG A 137 -6.73 2.50 -8.68
N PHE A 138 -6.72 1.30 -9.26
CA PHE A 138 -5.67 0.32 -8.98
C PHE A 138 -5.01 -0.14 -10.28
N ALA A 139 -3.68 -0.31 -10.25
CA ALA A 139 -2.96 -0.96 -11.34
C ALA A 139 -1.75 -1.72 -10.77
N PHE A 140 -1.40 -2.84 -11.40
CA PHE A 140 -0.32 -3.74 -10.98
C PHE A 140 0.71 -3.91 -12.12
N PRO A 141 1.49 -2.87 -12.47
CA PRO A 141 2.37 -2.89 -13.64
C PRO A 141 3.67 -3.69 -13.46
N GLY A 142 3.98 -4.18 -12.25
CA GLY A 142 5.25 -4.84 -11.92
C GLY A 142 5.65 -5.96 -12.89
N SER A 143 4.70 -6.81 -13.26
CA SER A 143 4.91 -7.92 -14.20
C SER A 143 5.43 -7.48 -15.57
N ARG A 144 5.08 -6.26 -16.04
CA ARG A 144 5.47 -5.73 -17.35
C ARG A 144 6.92 -5.34 -17.44
N PHE A 145 7.59 -5.13 -16.32
CA PHE A 145 9.03 -4.89 -16.27
C PHE A 145 9.79 -5.97 -15.47
N GLY A 146 9.12 -7.11 -15.24
CA GLY A 146 9.73 -8.33 -14.74
C GLY A 146 9.84 -8.43 -13.23
N VAL A 147 9.10 -7.62 -12.46
CA VAL A 147 9.00 -7.71 -11.02
C VAL A 147 7.81 -8.60 -10.64
N VAL A 148 8.04 -9.54 -9.73
CA VAL A 148 7.01 -10.39 -9.12
C VAL A 148 6.86 -9.99 -7.66
N LEU A 149 5.91 -9.10 -7.39
CA LEU A 149 5.59 -8.58 -6.06
C LEU A 149 4.09 -8.77 -5.81
N GLY A 150 3.69 -9.13 -4.60
CA GLY A 150 2.29 -9.19 -4.19
C GLY A 150 1.37 -10.18 -4.93
N THR A 151 1.88 -10.91 -5.94
CA THR A 151 1.08 -11.74 -6.87
C THR A 151 0.23 -12.79 -6.16
N ARG A 152 0.80 -13.56 -5.22
CA ARG A 152 0.07 -14.59 -4.49
C ARG A 152 -0.97 -13.98 -3.55
N HIS A 153 -0.61 -12.85 -2.93
CA HIS A 153 -1.51 -12.16 -2.02
C HIS A 153 -2.71 -11.57 -2.77
N LEU A 154 -2.48 -10.95 -3.93
CA LEU A 154 -3.58 -10.50 -4.80
C LEU A 154 -4.50 -11.68 -5.15
N ALA A 155 -3.92 -12.84 -5.53
CA ALA A 155 -4.70 -14.03 -5.86
C ALA A 155 -5.48 -14.59 -4.66
N SER A 156 -5.01 -14.41 -3.43
CA SER A 156 -5.75 -14.82 -2.22
C SER A 156 -6.96 -13.92 -1.94
N ILE A 157 -6.87 -12.64 -2.34
CA ILE A 157 -7.96 -11.68 -2.15
C ILE A 157 -9.06 -11.86 -3.21
N ILE A 158 -8.67 -11.93 -4.49
CA ILE A 158 -9.62 -11.86 -5.62
C ILE A 158 -9.78 -13.18 -6.38
N GLY A 159 -9.10 -14.22 -5.95
CA GLY A 159 -9.05 -15.49 -6.65
C GLY A 159 -8.05 -15.53 -7.80
N ARG A 160 -7.56 -16.73 -8.09
CA ARG A 160 -6.47 -16.96 -9.05
C ARG A 160 -6.78 -16.43 -10.46
N GLN A 161 -8.00 -16.64 -10.95
CA GLN A 161 -8.36 -16.29 -12.34
C GLN A 161 -8.39 -14.77 -12.53
N ALA A 162 -9.05 -14.03 -11.64
CA ALA A 162 -9.10 -12.57 -11.70
C ALA A 162 -7.70 -11.94 -11.56
N ALA A 163 -6.88 -12.47 -10.64
CA ALA A 163 -5.49 -12.01 -10.48
C ALA A 163 -4.66 -12.23 -11.74
N LEU A 164 -4.80 -13.41 -12.39
CA LEU A 164 -4.09 -13.72 -13.63
C LEU A 164 -4.46 -12.75 -14.75
N GLU A 165 -5.75 -12.46 -14.94
CA GLU A 165 -6.24 -11.53 -15.95
C GLU A 165 -5.71 -10.12 -15.72
N ILE A 166 -5.80 -9.60 -14.48
CA ILE A 166 -5.30 -8.27 -14.14
C ILE A 166 -3.80 -8.14 -14.40
N LEU A 167 -3.02 -9.13 -13.98
CA LEU A 167 -1.56 -9.09 -14.08
C LEU A 167 -1.07 -9.26 -15.53
N ILE A 168 -1.68 -10.15 -16.32
CA ILE A 168 -1.29 -10.39 -17.71
C ILE A 168 -1.79 -9.26 -18.62
N GLU A 169 -3.03 -8.84 -18.48
CA GLU A 169 -3.60 -7.80 -19.34
C GLU A 169 -3.14 -6.40 -18.91
N GLY A 170 -2.66 -6.25 -17.67
CA GLY A 170 -2.22 -4.96 -17.10
C GLY A 170 -3.37 -3.96 -17.00
N LYS A 171 -4.56 -4.48 -16.65
CA LYS A 171 -5.76 -3.67 -16.48
C LYS A 171 -5.57 -2.64 -15.37
N THR A 172 -6.05 -1.44 -15.62
CA THR A 172 -6.32 -0.47 -14.55
C THR A 172 -7.77 -0.65 -14.13
N LEU A 173 -7.97 -0.86 -12.84
CA LEU A 173 -9.29 -0.98 -12.24
C LEU A 173 -9.75 0.39 -11.76
N ASP A 174 -10.93 0.84 -12.15
CA ASP A 174 -11.62 1.91 -11.44
C ASP A 174 -12.26 1.40 -10.15
N ALA A 175 -12.94 2.27 -9.42
CA ALA A 175 -13.51 1.91 -8.12
C ALA A 175 -14.53 0.78 -8.22
N ASP A 176 -15.41 0.82 -9.23
CA ASP A 176 -16.47 -0.17 -9.41
C ASP A 176 -15.89 -1.53 -9.81
N ALA A 177 -14.93 -1.56 -10.73
CA ALA A 177 -14.24 -2.78 -11.12
C ALA A 177 -13.42 -3.37 -9.96
N ALA A 178 -12.76 -2.51 -9.15
CA ALA A 178 -12.03 -2.94 -7.98
C ALA A 178 -12.94 -3.51 -6.88
N LEU A 179 -14.12 -2.94 -6.68
CA LEU A 179 -15.15 -3.49 -5.79
C LEU A 179 -15.69 -4.81 -6.32
N ALA A 180 -16.04 -4.86 -7.60
CA ALA A 180 -16.63 -6.06 -8.21
C ALA A 180 -15.71 -7.27 -8.15
N CYS A 181 -14.39 -7.09 -8.26
CA CYS A 181 -13.42 -8.18 -8.16
C CYS A 181 -12.89 -8.41 -6.73
N GLY A 182 -13.22 -7.56 -5.75
CA GLY A 182 -12.80 -7.69 -4.35
C GLY A 182 -11.46 -7.02 -4.00
N VAL A 183 -10.82 -6.30 -4.92
CA VAL A 183 -9.65 -5.46 -4.61
C VAL A 183 -10.03 -4.34 -3.64
N LEU A 184 -11.21 -3.73 -3.78
CA LEU A 184 -11.83 -2.90 -2.75
C LEU A 184 -12.82 -3.73 -1.93
N SER A 185 -12.86 -3.47 -0.63
CA SER A 185 -13.88 -4.02 0.27
C SER A 185 -15.20 -3.26 0.15
N GLU A 186 -15.11 -1.94 0.03
CA GLU A 186 -16.26 -1.03 0.04
C GLU A 186 -15.93 0.28 -0.71
N ILE A 187 -16.97 0.96 -1.22
CA ILE A 187 -16.88 2.32 -1.78
C ILE A 187 -17.75 3.25 -0.94
N HIS A 188 -17.20 4.40 -0.58
CA HIS A 188 -17.87 5.41 0.23
C HIS A 188 -17.68 6.81 -0.35
N ASP A 189 -18.62 7.69 -0.06
CA ASP A 189 -18.38 9.12 -0.24
C ASP A 189 -17.23 9.59 0.66
N PRO A 190 -16.40 10.54 0.22
CA PRO A 190 -15.25 11.01 0.99
C PRO A 190 -15.59 11.45 2.43
N GLN A 191 -16.82 11.96 2.64
CA GLN A 191 -17.30 12.43 3.93
C GLN A 191 -17.74 11.29 4.87
N SER A 192 -18.13 10.14 4.33
CA SER A 192 -18.62 8.99 5.11
C SER A 192 -17.54 7.97 5.47
N VAL A 193 -16.35 8.05 4.86
CA VAL A 193 -15.25 7.12 5.13
C VAL A 193 -14.87 7.12 6.61
N ALA A 194 -14.79 8.29 7.26
CA ALA A 194 -14.44 8.39 8.68
C ALA A 194 -15.47 7.66 9.57
N ALA A 195 -16.76 7.87 9.33
CA ALA A 195 -17.82 7.19 10.06
C ALA A 195 -17.79 5.67 9.86
N ARG A 196 -17.42 5.21 8.66
CA ARG A 196 -17.26 3.77 8.40
C ARG A 196 -16.07 3.17 9.13
N ILE A 197 -14.95 3.89 9.19
CA ILE A 197 -13.79 3.48 10.01
C ILE A 197 -14.20 3.35 11.47
N ASP A 198 -14.90 4.37 12.01
CA ASP A 198 -15.38 4.35 13.40
C ASP A 198 -16.30 3.15 13.67
N ASP A 199 -17.19 2.78 12.74
CA ASP A 199 -18.05 1.61 12.88
C ASP A 199 -17.24 0.29 12.90
N ILE A 200 -16.26 0.14 11.98
CA ILE A 200 -15.37 -1.03 11.98
C ILE A 200 -14.62 -1.15 13.30
N LEU A 201 -14.05 -0.06 13.79
CA LEU A 201 -13.30 -0.02 15.04
C LEU A 201 -14.20 -0.34 16.24
N ALA A 202 -15.39 0.26 16.33
CA ALA A 202 -16.36 -0.02 17.39
C ALA A 202 -16.75 -1.51 17.44
N ARG A 203 -16.96 -2.14 16.29
CA ARG A 203 -17.24 -3.57 16.21
C ARG A 203 -16.05 -4.41 16.65
N SER A 204 -14.83 -4.01 16.28
CA SER A 204 -13.61 -4.71 16.68
C SER A 204 -13.38 -4.60 18.21
N GLU A 205 -13.77 -3.50 18.84
CA GLU A 205 -13.68 -3.28 20.29
C GLU A 205 -14.57 -4.25 21.09
N SER A 206 -15.65 -4.79 20.49
CA SER A 206 -16.50 -5.80 21.13
C SER A 206 -15.83 -7.17 21.27
N LEU A 207 -14.72 -7.40 20.57
CA LEU A 207 -13.88 -8.60 20.68
C LEU A 207 -12.77 -8.33 21.71
N ASP A 208 -12.43 -9.34 22.50
CA ASP A 208 -11.18 -9.24 23.25
C ASP A 208 -9.97 -9.25 22.29
N VAL A 209 -8.88 -8.63 22.73
CA VAL A 209 -7.71 -8.42 21.85
C VAL A 209 -7.07 -9.72 21.39
N GLU A 210 -7.05 -10.75 22.22
CA GLU A 210 -6.43 -12.03 21.86
C GLU A 210 -7.29 -12.80 20.86
N THR A 211 -8.60 -12.72 20.98
CA THR A 211 -9.54 -13.27 19.99
C THR A 211 -9.37 -12.57 18.65
N LEU A 212 -9.31 -11.25 18.62
CA LEU A 212 -9.05 -10.49 17.38
C LEU A 212 -7.72 -10.90 16.75
N ARG A 213 -6.63 -10.95 17.53
CA ARG A 213 -5.31 -11.37 17.05
C ARG A 213 -5.31 -12.78 16.50
N ALA A 214 -5.99 -13.71 17.19
CA ALA A 214 -6.10 -15.10 16.73
C ALA A 214 -6.87 -15.21 15.42
N MET A 215 -7.99 -14.50 15.28
CA MET A 215 -8.76 -14.45 14.04
C MET A 215 -7.92 -13.91 12.88
N LEU A 216 -7.22 -12.78 13.08
CA LEU A 216 -6.38 -12.18 12.05
C LEU A 216 -5.28 -13.14 11.59
N ARG A 217 -4.63 -13.86 12.52
CA ARG A 217 -3.61 -14.87 12.16
C ARG A 217 -4.17 -16.02 11.33
N LEU A 218 -5.41 -16.43 11.58
CA LEU A 218 -6.03 -17.55 10.86
C LEU A 218 -6.62 -17.14 9.50
N LEU A 219 -7.10 -15.92 9.39
CA LEU A 219 -7.74 -15.41 8.18
C LEU A 219 -6.74 -14.89 7.14
N ARG A 220 -5.56 -14.47 7.58
CA ARG A 220 -4.52 -13.97 6.68
C ARG A 220 -3.68 -15.13 6.17
N ASP A 221 -3.44 -15.15 4.87
CA ASP A 221 -2.43 -16.04 4.30
C ASP A 221 -1.07 -15.73 4.92
N ALA A 222 -0.44 -16.74 5.48
CA ALA A 222 0.93 -16.60 5.96
C ALA A 222 1.85 -16.21 4.79
N PRO A 223 2.60 -15.09 4.89
CA PRO A 223 3.64 -14.75 3.93
C PRO A 223 4.57 -15.96 3.80
N SER A 224 4.86 -16.36 2.57
CA SER A 224 5.67 -17.55 2.35
C SER A 224 7.07 -17.16 1.92
N GLU A 225 8.06 -17.89 2.39
CA GLU A 225 9.44 -17.77 1.89
C GLU A 225 9.50 -17.88 0.37
N ARG A 226 8.55 -18.58 -0.23
CA ARG A 226 8.42 -18.69 -1.68
C ARG A 226 8.14 -17.33 -2.34
N ASP A 227 7.33 -16.48 -1.74
CA ASP A 227 7.01 -15.15 -2.32
C ASP A 227 8.28 -14.30 -2.39
N ARG A 228 9.06 -14.30 -1.29
CA ARG A 228 10.36 -13.64 -1.24
C ARG A 228 11.35 -14.23 -2.25
N MET A 229 11.42 -15.54 -2.37
CA MET A 229 12.30 -16.20 -3.35
C MET A 229 11.92 -15.85 -4.79
N GLU A 230 10.63 -15.79 -5.13
CA GLU A 230 10.16 -15.42 -6.47
C GLU A 230 10.46 -13.94 -6.77
N LEU A 231 10.28 -13.04 -5.78
CA LEU A 231 10.70 -11.64 -5.92
C LEU A 231 12.20 -11.57 -6.21
N LEU A 232 13.05 -12.15 -5.33
CA LEU A 232 14.50 -12.14 -5.49
C LEU A 232 14.93 -12.72 -6.84
N ALA A 233 14.36 -13.84 -7.26
CA ALA A 233 14.61 -14.41 -8.56
C ALA A 233 14.23 -13.46 -9.71
N SER A 234 13.12 -12.75 -9.59
CA SER A 234 12.64 -11.80 -10.61
C SER A 234 13.55 -10.60 -10.77
N VAL A 235 13.99 -10.02 -9.64
CA VAL A 235 14.87 -8.83 -9.60
C VAL A 235 16.34 -9.15 -9.84
N SER A 236 16.72 -10.45 -9.81
CA SER A 236 18.07 -10.92 -10.14
C SER A 236 18.25 -11.29 -11.60
N ARG A 237 17.20 -11.24 -12.42
CA ARG A 237 17.31 -11.57 -13.87
C ARG A 237 18.14 -10.53 -14.60
N ALA A 238 18.98 -10.99 -15.54
CA ALA A 238 19.78 -10.11 -16.39
C ALA A 238 18.93 -8.99 -17.03
N GLY A 239 19.45 -7.77 -17.02
CA GLY A 239 18.77 -6.59 -17.54
C GLY A 239 17.62 -6.08 -16.65
N PHE A 240 17.54 -6.50 -15.40
CA PHE A 240 16.48 -6.04 -14.47
C PHE A 240 16.49 -4.52 -14.31
N ALA A 241 17.64 -3.93 -13.98
CA ALA A 241 17.76 -2.49 -13.79
C ALA A 241 17.37 -1.70 -15.05
N GLU A 242 17.74 -2.19 -16.24
CA GLU A 242 17.36 -1.56 -17.50
C GLU A 242 15.83 -1.60 -17.73
N ARG A 243 15.17 -2.72 -17.42
CA ARG A 243 13.71 -2.82 -17.52
C ARG A 243 13.00 -1.82 -16.59
N VAL A 244 13.49 -1.64 -15.36
CA VAL A 244 12.95 -0.66 -14.41
C VAL A 244 13.15 0.77 -14.93
N ARG A 245 14.36 1.12 -15.38
CA ARG A 245 14.66 2.44 -15.96
C ARG A 245 13.79 2.74 -17.19
N ASN A 246 13.63 1.77 -18.08
CA ASN A 246 12.75 1.92 -19.24
C ASN A 246 11.29 2.13 -18.85
N HIS A 247 10.83 1.48 -17.77
CA HIS A 247 9.51 1.73 -17.22
C HIS A 247 9.40 3.14 -16.62
N ALA A 248 10.39 3.58 -15.85
CA ALA A 248 10.45 4.92 -15.28
C ALA A 248 10.39 6.02 -16.36
N ARG A 249 11.15 5.87 -17.45
CA ARG A 249 11.12 6.79 -18.60
C ARG A 249 9.73 6.87 -19.22
N ARG A 250 9.10 5.73 -19.49
CA ARG A 250 7.72 5.71 -20.03
C ARG A 250 6.73 6.42 -19.13
N VAL A 251 6.80 6.20 -17.80
CA VAL A 251 5.92 6.88 -16.83
C VAL A 251 6.15 8.40 -16.84
N ARG A 252 7.39 8.84 -16.95
CA ARG A 252 7.73 10.27 -17.06
C ARG A 252 7.17 10.89 -18.34
N ASP A 253 7.43 10.26 -19.50
CA ASP A 253 6.97 10.74 -20.81
C ASP A 253 5.42 10.83 -20.86
N GLU A 254 4.71 9.87 -20.28
CA GLU A 254 3.25 9.91 -20.18
C GLU A 254 2.75 11.06 -19.29
N ARG A 255 3.45 11.35 -18.18
CA ARG A 255 3.10 12.49 -17.30
C ARG A 255 3.31 13.82 -18.02
N GLU A 256 4.39 13.97 -18.77
CA GLU A 256 4.69 15.18 -19.56
C GLU A 256 3.64 15.41 -20.66
N ARG A 257 3.28 14.36 -21.41
CA ARG A 257 2.21 14.45 -22.44
C ARG A 257 0.90 14.90 -21.85
N ARG A 258 0.46 14.30 -20.73
CA ARG A 258 -0.80 14.71 -20.06
C ARG A 258 -0.78 16.15 -19.56
N ARG A 259 0.37 16.64 -19.10
CA ARG A 259 0.53 18.04 -18.70
C ARG A 259 0.42 18.98 -19.89
N ALA A 260 1.02 18.62 -21.04
CA ALA A 260 0.96 19.39 -22.27
C ALA A 260 -0.47 19.43 -22.88
N GLU A 261 -1.26 18.36 -22.72
CA GLU A 261 -2.65 18.30 -23.17
C GLU A 261 -3.63 19.11 -22.29
N GLN A 262 -3.22 19.47 -21.07
CA GLN A 262 -4.04 20.23 -20.10
C GLN A 262 -3.65 21.71 -20.02
N ALA A 263 -2.58 22.14 -20.71
CA ALA A 263 -2.10 23.52 -20.76
C ALA A 263 -2.61 24.23 -22.01
#